data_ac229888a9f9d85602a60a0ef0e6f5aa
#
_entry.id   ac229888a9f9d85602a60a0ef0e6f5aa
#
_cell.length_a   1.000
_cell.length_b   1.000
_cell.length_c   1.000
_cell.angle_alpha   90.00
_cell.angle_beta   90.00
_cell.angle_gamma   90.00
#
_symmetry.space_group_name_H-M   'P 1'
#
loop_
_entity.id
_entity.type
_entity.pdbx_description
1 polymer ?
#
loop_
_entity_poly.entity_id
_entity_poly.type
_entity_poly.pdbx_seq_one_letter_code
_entity_poly.pdbx_strand_id
1 'polypeptide(L)'
;MYKRQVYRRGAEEVPARKEEVEHAKEEGVIFKLLNNPVEIHGEDGWVTGIEVVAQELGEPDASGRRRPQPIEGSNTVIPVETVVIAIGQSPNPLIRQTTEGLETQKWGGIIVNEETGESTREHVYAGGDVVTGAATVILAMGAGKKAAKAIDESLKEM
;
A
#
# COMPACT_ATOMS: atom_id res chain seq x y z
N MET A 1 -0.56 13.62 24.31
CA MET A 1 -1.23 13.37 23.03
C MET A 1 -1.36 11.85 22.86
N TYR A 2 -2.57 11.33 22.76
CA TYR A 2 -2.79 9.88 22.59
C TYR A 2 -2.72 9.54 21.12
N LYS A 3 -1.81 8.62 20.73
CA LYS A 3 -1.68 8.09 19.38
C LYS A 3 -2.35 6.72 19.32
N ARG A 4 -3.19 6.48 18.31
CA ARG A 4 -3.83 5.18 18.06
C ARG A 4 -3.55 4.73 16.64
N GLN A 5 -3.15 3.48 16.51
CA GLN A 5 -3.00 2.80 15.21
C GLN A 5 -4.21 1.89 15.02
N VAL A 6 -5.10 2.26 14.12
CA VAL A 6 -6.22 1.41 13.71
C VAL A 6 -5.79 0.51 12.55
N TYR A 7 -5.99 -0.80 12.69
CA TYR A 7 -5.61 -1.76 11.66
C TYR A 7 -6.65 -2.87 11.54
N ARG A 8 -7.06 -3.16 10.30
CA ARG A 8 -8.18 -4.08 10.00
C ARG A 8 -7.90 -5.56 10.21
N ARG A 9 -6.64 -5.96 10.44
CA ARG A 9 -6.23 -7.34 10.68
C ARG A 9 -5.64 -7.51 12.07
N GLY A 10 -5.18 -8.74 12.37
CA GLY A 10 -4.54 -9.08 13.63
C GLY A 10 -3.08 -8.65 13.72
N ALA A 11 -2.46 -8.98 14.84
CA ALA A 11 -1.05 -8.64 15.10
C ALA A 11 -0.08 -9.36 14.15
N GLU A 12 -0.41 -10.60 13.79
CA GLU A 12 0.41 -11.43 12.88
C GLU A 12 0.45 -10.87 11.45
N GLU A 13 -0.58 -10.12 11.05
CA GLU A 13 -0.71 -9.56 9.71
C GLU A 13 -0.20 -8.11 9.59
N VAL A 14 0.33 -7.53 10.67
CA VAL A 14 0.95 -6.20 10.63
C VAL A 14 2.22 -6.25 9.77
N PRO A 15 2.32 -5.47 8.68
CA PRO A 15 3.44 -5.55 7.75
C PRO A 15 4.74 -4.89 8.25
N ALA A 16 4.69 -4.19 9.39
CA ALA A 16 5.85 -3.59 10.03
C ALA A 16 6.74 -4.64 10.69
N ARG A 17 8.04 -4.33 10.86
CA ARG A 17 8.95 -5.18 11.61
C ARG A 17 8.52 -5.26 13.08
N LYS A 18 8.74 -6.41 13.72
CA LYS A 18 8.31 -6.64 15.11
C LYS A 18 8.91 -5.61 16.07
N GLU A 19 10.19 -5.28 15.87
CA GLU A 19 10.90 -4.29 16.67
C GLU A 19 10.27 -2.90 16.55
N GLU A 20 9.81 -2.51 15.36
CA GLU A 20 9.13 -1.21 15.13
C GLU A 20 7.78 -1.16 15.85
N VAL A 21 7.05 -2.28 15.88
CA VAL A 21 5.78 -2.38 16.60
C VAL A 21 6.01 -2.28 18.11
N GLU A 22 7.05 -2.96 18.63
CA GLU A 22 7.39 -2.90 20.06
C GLU A 22 7.83 -1.49 20.47
N HIS A 23 8.70 -0.83 19.71
CA HIS A 23 9.11 0.56 19.97
C HIS A 23 7.89 1.51 19.96
N ALA A 24 6.96 1.33 19.00
CA ALA A 24 5.75 2.15 18.97
C ALA A 24 4.88 1.96 20.22
N LYS A 25 4.77 0.74 20.73
CA LYS A 25 4.06 0.45 22.00
C LYS A 25 4.76 1.08 23.20
N GLU A 26 6.09 0.98 23.28
CA GLU A 26 6.91 1.61 24.32
C GLU A 26 6.73 3.13 24.33
N GLU A 27 6.58 3.75 23.15
CA GLU A 27 6.25 5.17 23.00
C GLU A 27 4.78 5.51 23.31
N GLY A 28 3.98 4.54 23.73
CA GLY A 28 2.59 4.73 24.13
C GLY A 28 1.59 4.76 22.96
N VAL A 29 1.93 4.23 21.79
CA VAL A 29 0.97 4.05 20.69
C VAL A 29 0.03 2.90 21.03
N ILE A 30 -1.27 3.18 21.03
CA ILE A 30 -2.32 2.18 21.28
C ILE A 30 -2.71 1.52 19.96
N PHE A 31 -2.48 0.22 19.83
CA PHE A 31 -2.91 -0.56 18.66
C PHE A 31 -4.34 -1.04 18.82
N LYS A 32 -5.24 -0.57 17.97
CA LYS A 32 -6.61 -1.05 17.82
C LYS A 32 -6.67 -1.96 16.60
N LEU A 33 -6.31 -3.21 16.81
CA LEU A 33 -6.30 -4.26 15.78
C LEU A 33 -7.70 -4.80 15.53
N LEU A 34 -7.91 -5.49 14.41
CA LEU A 34 -9.20 -6.03 13.99
C LEU A 34 -10.30 -4.96 13.99
N ASN A 35 -9.96 -3.76 13.58
CA ASN A 35 -10.89 -2.66 13.44
C ASN A 35 -10.65 -1.96 12.09
N ASN A 36 -11.73 -1.75 11.35
CA ASN A 36 -11.69 -1.04 10.06
C ASN A 36 -12.41 0.30 10.18
N PRO A 37 -11.77 1.41 9.78
CA PRO A 37 -12.45 2.71 9.68
C PRO A 37 -13.62 2.66 8.70
N VAL A 38 -14.72 3.28 9.09
CA VAL A 38 -15.95 3.37 8.31
C VAL A 38 -16.24 4.81 7.92
N GLU A 39 -16.15 5.73 8.90
CA GLU A 39 -16.47 7.13 8.71
C GLU A 39 -15.59 8.03 9.59
N ILE A 40 -15.27 9.22 9.08
CA ILE A 40 -14.62 10.28 9.85
C ILE A 40 -15.68 11.32 10.18
N HIS A 41 -15.94 11.50 11.48
CA HIS A 41 -16.89 12.48 11.97
C HIS A 41 -16.23 13.85 12.11
N GLY A 42 -16.98 14.90 11.78
CA GLY A 42 -16.54 16.28 11.92
C GLY A 42 -17.66 17.23 12.27
N GLU A 43 -17.31 18.33 12.90
CA GLU A 43 -18.20 19.43 13.24
C GLU A 43 -17.47 20.75 12.98
N ASP A 44 -18.11 21.71 12.35
CA ASP A 44 -17.58 23.04 12.01
C ASP A 44 -16.20 23.02 11.30
N GLY A 45 -15.97 21.99 10.45
CA GLY A 45 -14.71 21.83 9.71
C GLY A 45 -13.58 21.16 10.48
N TRP A 46 -13.84 20.68 11.70
CA TRP A 46 -12.88 19.97 12.54
C TRP A 46 -13.26 18.51 12.72
N VAL A 47 -12.25 17.64 12.75
CA VAL A 47 -12.46 16.21 13.06
C VAL A 47 -12.81 16.06 14.54
N THR A 48 -13.88 15.32 14.82
CA THR A 48 -14.36 15.03 16.19
C THR A 48 -14.26 13.56 16.55
N GLY A 49 -14.15 12.66 15.54
CA GLY A 49 -14.06 11.24 15.78
C GLY A 49 -13.82 10.43 14.52
N ILE A 50 -13.49 9.17 14.73
CA ILE A 50 -13.44 8.16 13.67
C ILE A 50 -14.31 6.97 14.09
N GLU A 51 -15.28 6.63 13.25
CA GLU A 51 -16.08 5.42 13.43
C GLU A 51 -15.34 4.23 12.88
N VAL A 52 -15.32 3.15 13.66
CA VAL A 52 -14.68 1.89 13.29
C VAL A 52 -15.65 0.73 13.53
N VAL A 53 -15.56 -0.30 12.69
CA VAL A 53 -16.27 -1.57 12.83
C VAL A 53 -15.28 -2.67 13.19
N ALA A 54 -15.62 -3.51 14.17
CA ALA A 54 -14.78 -4.65 14.53
C ALA A 54 -14.74 -5.67 13.35
N GLN A 55 -13.63 -6.36 13.25
CA GLN A 55 -13.39 -7.36 12.19
C GLN A 55 -13.13 -8.73 12.82
N GLU A 56 -13.53 -9.77 12.14
CA GLU A 56 -13.03 -11.13 12.35
C GLU A 56 -12.22 -11.58 11.13
N LEU A 57 -11.27 -12.47 11.33
CA LEU A 57 -10.48 -13.04 10.25
C LEU A 57 -11.13 -14.32 9.75
N GLY A 58 -11.54 -14.35 8.49
CA GLY A 58 -12.04 -15.54 7.81
C GLY A 58 -10.95 -16.58 7.58
N GLU A 59 -11.31 -17.64 6.86
CA GLU A 59 -10.37 -18.70 6.47
C GLU A 59 -9.25 -18.15 5.56
N PRO A 60 -8.05 -18.75 5.61
CA PRO A 60 -6.96 -18.40 4.72
C PRO A 60 -7.31 -18.64 3.26
N ASP A 61 -7.02 -17.67 2.40
CA ASP A 61 -7.10 -17.87 0.94
C ASP A 61 -5.90 -18.69 0.41
N ALA A 62 -5.86 -18.93 -0.90
CA ALA A 62 -4.80 -19.71 -1.55
C ALA A 62 -3.38 -19.13 -1.33
N SER A 63 -3.26 -17.86 -0.93
CA SER A 63 -2.01 -17.20 -0.57
C SER A 63 -1.69 -17.27 0.93
N GLY A 64 -2.53 -17.95 1.71
CA GLY A 64 -2.44 -18.01 3.17
C GLY A 64 -2.95 -16.74 3.88
N ARG A 65 -3.53 -15.79 3.16
CA ARG A 65 -4.04 -14.54 3.74
C ARG A 65 -5.48 -14.69 4.20
N ARG A 66 -5.73 -14.29 5.44
CA ARG A 66 -7.06 -14.26 6.03
C ARG A 66 -7.74 -12.92 5.73
N ARG A 67 -8.92 -12.96 5.14
CA ARG A 67 -9.70 -11.75 4.82
C ARG A 67 -10.42 -11.25 6.06
N PRO A 68 -10.29 -9.98 6.43
CA PRO A 68 -11.10 -9.40 7.49
C PRO A 68 -12.55 -9.27 7.01
N GLN A 69 -13.49 -9.66 7.89
CA GLN A 69 -14.93 -9.56 7.67
C GLN A 69 -15.53 -8.69 8.78
N PRO A 70 -16.40 -7.73 8.46
CA PRO A 70 -17.00 -6.88 9.47
C PRO A 70 -17.99 -7.65 10.32
N ILE A 71 -17.95 -7.40 11.62
CA ILE A 71 -18.96 -7.90 12.58
C ILE A 71 -20.10 -6.88 12.61
N GLU A 72 -21.28 -7.28 12.15
CA GLU A 72 -22.44 -6.40 12.12
C GLU A 72 -22.80 -5.85 13.50
N GLY A 73 -23.14 -4.56 13.56
CA GLY A 73 -23.54 -3.88 14.78
C GLY A 73 -22.42 -3.60 15.79
N SER A 74 -21.16 -3.85 15.43
CA SER A 74 -19.99 -3.62 16.28
C SER A 74 -19.36 -2.21 16.14
N ASN A 75 -20.04 -1.31 15.45
CA ASN A 75 -19.57 0.04 15.22
C ASN A 75 -19.30 0.79 16.53
N THR A 76 -18.16 1.45 16.59
CA THR A 76 -17.78 2.29 17.74
C THR A 76 -17.10 3.56 17.26
N VAL A 77 -17.38 4.69 17.92
CA VAL A 77 -16.71 5.96 17.63
C VAL A 77 -15.54 6.16 18.59
N ILE A 78 -14.40 6.43 18.05
CA ILE A 78 -13.19 6.81 18.78
C ILE A 78 -13.05 8.32 18.67
N PRO A 79 -13.14 9.10 19.77
CA PRO A 79 -12.94 10.53 19.75
C PRO A 79 -11.48 10.83 19.38
N VAL A 80 -11.28 11.62 18.33
CA VAL A 80 -9.97 12.07 17.83
C VAL A 80 -10.10 13.42 17.17
N GLU A 81 -9.02 14.19 17.17
CA GLU A 81 -8.93 15.54 16.57
C GLU A 81 -8.17 15.52 15.24
N THR A 82 -7.46 14.45 14.95
CA THR A 82 -6.69 14.29 13.71
C THR A 82 -6.71 12.84 13.27
N VAL A 83 -6.96 12.63 11.98
CA VAL A 83 -6.89 11.31 11.32
C VAL A 83 -5.85 11.35 10.21
N VAL A 84 -4.92 10.39 10.23
CA VAL A 84 -3.93 10.19 9.17
C VAL A 84 -4.24 8.87 8.46
N ILE A 85 -4.50 8.93 7.16
CA ILE A 85 -4.74 7.75 6.33
C ILE A 85 -3.40 7.25 5.80
N ALA A 86 -2.91 6.12 6.35
CA ALA A 86 -1.62 5.54 6.05
C ALA A 86 -1.76 4.13 5.45
N ILE A 87 -2.61 3.99 4.42
CA ILE A 87 -2.97 2.70 3.80
C ILE A 87 -2.09 2.31 2.61
N GLY A 88 -1.01 3.05 2.38
CA GLY A 88 -0.11 2.88 1.24
C GLY A 88 -0.52 3.69 0.03
N GLN A 89 0.17 3.46 -1.08
CA GLN A 89 -0.06 4.16 -2.35
C GLN A 89 -0.22 3.14 -3.48
N SER A 90 -0.91 3.56 -4.54
CA SER A 90 -1.02 2.84 -5.79
C SER A 90 -0.38 3.68 -6.90
N PRO A 91 0.08 3.06 -8.00
CA PRO A 91 0.56 3.79 -9.17
C PRO A 91 -0.46 4.80 -9.67
N ASN A 92 0.01 5.95 -10.16
CA ASN A 92 -0.87 6.99 -10.68
C ASN A 92 -1.69 6.43 -11.87
N PRO A 93 -3.02 6.38 -11.77
CA PRO A 93 -3.87 5.82 -12.82
C PRO A 93 -3.80 6.62 -14.13
N LEU A 94 -3.40 7.89 -14.08
CA LEU A 94 -3.30 8.75 -15.25
C LEU A 94 -2.36 8.14 -16.31
N ILE A 95 -1.22 7.60 -15.91
CA ILE A 95 -0.22 7.03 -16.84
C ILE A 95 -0.87 5.93 -17.69
N ARG A 96 -1.51 4.95 -17.07
CA ARG A 96 -2.15 3.84 -17.79
C ARG A 96 -3.37 4.28 -18.62
N GLN A 97 -4.07 5.33 -18.19
CA GLN A 97 -5.28 5.81 -18.86
C GLN A 97 -4.97 6.66 -20.09
N THR A 98 -3.80 7.29 -20.13
CA THR A 98 -3.40 8.21 -21.21
C THR A 98 -2.33 7.64 -22.15
N THR A 99 -1.85 6.42 -21.87
CA THR A 99 -0.77 5.80 -22.67
C THR A 99 -1.28 4.51 -23.31
N GLU A 100 -1.69 4.62 -24.56
CA GLU A 100 -2.15 3.47 -25.35
C GLU A 100 -1.01 2.48 -25.57
N GLY A 101 -1.33 1.17 -25.47
CA GLY A 101 -0.36 0.08 -25.63
C GLY A 101 0.49 -0.21 -24.40
N LEU A 102 0.34 0.55 -23.30
CA LEU A 102 1.00 0.29 -22.03
C LEU A 102 0.13 -0.63 -21.17
N GLU A 103 0.51 -1.89 -21.07
CA GLU A 103 -0.20 -2.87 -20.23
C GLU A 103 0.19 -2.74 -18.76
N THR A 104 -0.79 -2.98 -17.89
CA THR A 104 -0.61 -2.93 -16.45
C THR A 104 -1.24 -4.13 -15.77
N GLN A 105 -0.69 -4.48 -14.61
CA GLN A 105 -1.28 -5.47 -13.70
C GLN A 105 -2.60 -4.95 -13.12
N LYS A 106 -3.40 -5.83 -12.51
CA LYS A 106 -4.69 -5.47 -11.88
C LYS A 106 -4.59 -4.35 -10.85
N TRP A 107 -3.47 -4.26 -10.13
CA TRP A 107 -3.22 -3.23 -9.12
C TRP A 107 -2.63 -1.93 -9.71
N GLY A 108 -2.39 -1.88 -11.02
CA GLY A 108 -1.91 -0.71 -11.75
C GLY A 108 -0.41 -0.65 -12.00
N GLY A 109 0.36 -1.64 -11.55
CA GLY A 109 1.80 -1.73 -11.84
C GLY A 109 2.06 -2.00 -13.32
N ILE A 110 3.10 -1.39 -13.89
CA ILE A 110 3.47 -1.56 -15.30
C ILE A 110 4.03 -2.96 -15.51
N ILE A 111 3.59 -3.63 -16.57
CA ILE A 111 4.14 -4.91 -17.00
C ILE A 111 5.41 -4.64 -17.80
N VAL A 112 6.52 -5.26 -17.40
CA VAL A 112 7.81 -5.13 -18.07
C VAL A 112 8.48 -6.49 -18.24
N ASN A 113 9.42 -6.55 -19.17
CA ASN A 113 10.41 -7.63 -19.23
C ASN A 113 11.34 -7.50 -18.01
N GLU A 114 11.47 -8.55 -17.22
CA GLU A 114 12.25 -8.55 -15.98
C GLU A 114 13.75 -8.35 -16.18
N GLU A 115 14.27 -8.67 -17.35
CA GLU A 115 15.70 -8.54 -17.68
C GLU A 115 16.07 -7.16 -18.18
N THR A 116 15.19 -6.50 -18.91
CA THR A 116 15.47 -5.23 -19.57
C THR A 116 14.73 -4.03 -18.93
N GLY A 117 13.61 -4.28 -18.25
CA GLY A 117 12.73 -3.22 -17.79
C GLY A 117 11.88 -2.60 -18.90
N GLU A 118 11.92 -3.12 -20.13
CA GLU A 118 11.09 -2.66 -21.23
C GLU A 118 9.64 -3.05 -21.02
N SER A 119 8.73 -2.10 -21.23
CA SER A 119 7.30 -2.32 -21.11
C SER A 119 6.71 -2.97 -22.37
N THR A 120 5.40 -3.20 -22.38
CA THR A 120 4.68 -3.65 -23.59
C THR A 120 4.63 -2.58 -24.69
N ARG A 121 4.96 -1.35 -24.37
CA ARG A 121 5.10 -0.25 -25.35
C ARG A 121 6.56 -0.08 -25.71
N GLU A 122 6.84 -0.17 -27.00
CA GLU A 122 8.18 -0.03 -27.57
C GLU A 122 8.89 1.26 -27.11
N HIS A 123 10.17 1.17 -26.77
CA HIS A 123 11.01 2.26 -26.26
C HIS A 123 10.54 2.90 -24.94
N VAL A 124 9.62 2.26 -24.21
CA VAL A 124 9.17 2.70 -22.89
C VAL A 124 9.64 1.70 -21.84
N TYR A 125 10.43 2.18 -20.88
CA TYR A 125 11.03 1.38 -19.82
C TYR A 125 10.51 1.81 -18.47
N ALA A 126 10.39 0.87 -17.53
CA ALA A 126 9.97 1.14 -16.18
C ALA A 126 10.68 0.24 -15.17
N GLY A 127 10.84 0.73 -13.95
CA GLY A 127 11.43 -0.02 -12.84
C GLY A 127 11.10 0.59 -11.48
N GLY A 128 11.41 -0.14 -10.41
CA GLY A 128 11.08 0.25 -9.05
C GLY A 128 9.61 0.03 -8.69
N ASP A 129 9.09 0.82 -7.78
CA ASP A 129 7.77 0.61 -7.15
C ASP A 129 6.60 0.59 -8.15
N VAL A 130 6.74 1.26 -9.29
CA VAL A 130 5.71 1.25 -10.35
C VAL A 130 5.59 -0.13 -11.04
N VAL A 131 6.60 -0.98 -10.90
CA VAL A 131 6.64 -2.34 -11.47
C VAL A 131 6.39 -3.41 -10.40
N THR A 132 7.07 -3.29 -9.25
CA THR A 132 7.10 -4.34 -8.22
C THR A 132 6.17 -4.07 -7.04
N GLY A 133 5.59 -2.89 -6.93
CA GLY A 133 4.98 -2.37 -5.71
C GLY A 133 6.02 -1.79 -4.77
N ALA A 134 5.58 -1.28 -3.62
CA ALA A 134 6.44 -0.65 -2.63
C ALA A 134 7.55 -1.62 -2.15
N ALA A 135 8.80 -1.20 -2.33
CA ALA A 135 9.97 -1.99 -1.99
C ALA A 135 11.09 -1.09 -1.44
N THR A 136 12.34 -1.56 -1.47
CA THR A 136 13.48 -0.80 -0.95
C THR A 136 14.09 0.11 -2.03
N VAL A 137 14.72 1.21 -1.59
CA VAL A 137 15.47 2.12 -2.48
C VAL A 137 16.55 1.37 -3.28
N ILE A 138 17.22 0.39 -2.67
CA ILE A 138 18.26 -0.41 -3.34
C ILE A 138 17.69 -1.18 -4.52
N LEU A 139 16.50 -1.79 -4.36
CA LEU A 139 15.83 -2.51 -5.45
C LEU A 139 15.38 -1.57 -6.56
N ALA A 140 14.85 -0.40 -6.21
CA ALA A 140 14.46 0.61 -7.18
C ALA A 140 15.65 1.14 -8.00
N MET A 141 16.79 1.39 -7.34
CA MET A 141 18.04 1.77 -7.99
C MET A 141 18.57 0.66 -8.92
N GLY A 142 18.49 -0.59 -8.49
CA GLY A 142 18.87 -1.75 -9.30
C GLY A 142 18.05 -1.85 -10.58
N ALA A 143 16.73 -1.70 -10.47
CA ALA A 143 15.81 -1.68 -11.60
C ALA A 143 16.12 -0.52 -12.56
N GLY A 144 16.37 0.70 -12.05
CA GLY A 144 16.74 1.84 -12.86
C GLY A 144 18.06 1.63 -13.64
N LYS A 145 19.08 1.05 -13.00
CA LYS A 145 20.36 0.72 -13.69
C LYS A 145 20.16 -0.33 -14.77
N LYS A 146 19.32 -1.34 -14.53
CA LYS A 146 18.98 -2.37 -15.52
C LYS A 146 18.30 -1.75 -16.74
N ALA A 147 17.28 -0.93 -16.53
CA ALA A 147 16.61 -0.22 -17.62
C ALA A 147 17.54 0.70 -18.40
N ALA A 148 18.39 1.47 -17.71
CA ALA A 148 19.36 2.36 -18.36
C ALA A 148 20.35 1.59 -19.25
N LYS A 149 20.82 0.41 -18.81
CA LYS A 149 21.69 -0.46 -19.62
C LYS A 149 20.97 -0.96 -20.87
N ALA A 150 19.74 -1.42 -20.75
CA ALA A 150 18.94 -1.91 -21.88
C ALA A 150 18.65 -0.79 -22.89
N ILE A 151 18.36 0.43 -22.42
CA ILE A 151 18.22 1.62 -23.28
C ILE A 151 19.51 1.91 -24.05
N ASP A 152 20.67 1.92 -23.38
CA ASP A 152 21.97 2.18 -24.02
C ASP A 152 22.30 1.12 -25.09
N GLU A 153 21.99 -0.15 -24.82
CA GLU A 153 22.16 -1.24 -25.79
C GLU A 153 21.23 -1.08 -26.99
N SER A 154 19.93 -0.79 -26.76
CA SER A 154 18.96 -0.56 -27.84
C SER A 154 19.35 0.64 -28.74
N LEU A 155 19.88 1.72 -28.17
CA LEU A 155 20.31 2.88 -28.93
C LEU A 155 21.57 2.64 -29.80
N LYS A 156 22.40 1.67 -29.44
CA LYS A 156 23.58 1.29 -30.20
C LYS A 156 23.26 0.40 -31.41
N GLU A 157 22.10 -0.27 -31.37
CA GLU A 157 21.64 -1.14 -32.45
C GLU A 157 20.81 -0.41 -33.52
N MET A 158 20.38 0.82 -33.25
CA MET A 158 19.72 1.72 -34.19
C MET A 158 20.73 2.51 -35.05
#